data_8dbf925833f888a4a79029706089a423
#
_entry.id   8dbf925833f888a4a79029706089a423
#
_cell.length_a   1.000
_cell.length_b   1.000
_cell.length_c   1.000
_cell.angle_alpha   90.00
_cell.angle_beta   90.00
_cell.angle_gamma   90.00
#
_symmetry.space_group_name_H-M   'P 1'
#
loop_
_entity.id
_entity.type
_entity.pdbx_description
1 polymer ?
#
loop_
_entity_poly.entity_id
_entity_poly.type
_entity_poly.pdbx_seq_one_letter_code
_entity_poly.pdbx_strand_id
1 'polypeptide(L)'
;MHELSVVMGIIEIAEQQARAANAAVIDEIELDIGTLSGVEMEALDFAWSQAVKQTMLQHTVRKINRITALAKCMDCDNEFTIEKYYDACPVCGEHLLDIIKGKELRVKTLLVS
;
A
#
# COMPACT_ATOMS: atom_id res chain seq x y z
N MET A 1 1.28 12.70 -1.61
CA MET A 1 -0.03 12.02 -1.74
C MET A 1 -0.91 12.39 -0.57
N HIS A 2 -2.20 12.47 -0.79
CA HIS A 2 -3.16 12.83 0.27
C HIS A 2 -3.57 11.57 1.04
N GLU A 3 -2.93 11.33 2.18
CA GLU A 3 -3.15 10.11 2.96
C GLU A 3 -4.59 9.95 3.44
N LEU A 4 -5.27 11.04 3.75
CA LEU A 4 -6.68 10.96 4.15
C LEU A 4 -7.55 10.41 3.01
N SER A 5 -7.34 10.86 1.78
CA SER A 5 -8.06 10.34 0.61
C SER A 5 -7.79 8.86 0.39
N VAL A 6 -6.54 8.44 0.61
CA VAL A 6 -6.14 7.03 0.52
C VAL A 6 -6.90 6.20 1.55
N VAL A 7 -6.92 6.64 2.80
CA VAL A 7 -7.62 5.93 3.88
C VAL A 7 -9.12 5.86 3.60
N MET A 8 -9.73 6.95 3.16
CA MET A 8 -11.16 6.96 2.84
C MET A 8 -11.50 5.99 1.71
N GLY A 9 -10.65 5.91 0.69
CA GLY A 9 -10.82 4.93 -0.38
C GLY A 9 -10.71 3.49 0.12
N ILE A 10 -9.76 3.21 1.01
CA ILE A 10 -9.61 1.90 1.63
C ILE A 10 -10.85 1.53 2.44
N ILE A 11 -11.36 2.46 3.26
CA ILE A 11 -12.56 2.24 4.06
C ILE A 11 -13.75 1.91 3.16
N GLU A 12 -13.93 2.67 2.08
CA GLU A 12 -15.03 2.44 1.14
C GLU A 12 -14.96 1.05 0.54
N ILE A 13 -13.79 0.65 0.03
CA ILE A 13 -13.60 -0.67 -0.57
C ILE A 13 -13.86 -1.78 0.46
N ALA A 14 -13.31 -1.63 1.66
CA ALA A 14 -13.43 -2.63 2.72
C ALA A 14 -14.89 -2.80 3.16
N GLU A 15 -15.61 -1.69 3.34
CA GLU A 15 -17.01 -1.74 3.75
C GLU A 15 -17.90 -2.33 2.65
N GLN A 16 -17.64 -2.01 1.39
CA GLN A 16 -18.37 -2.60 0.28
C GLN A 16 -18.19 -4.13 0.23
N GLN A 17 -16.97 -4.60 0.41
CA GLN A 17 -16.68 -6.03 0.41
C GLN A 17 -17.32 -6.73 1.61
N ALA A 18 -17.27 -6.12 2.79
CA ALA A 18 -17.90 -6.68 3.98
C ALA A 18 -19.41 -6.78 3.82
N ARG A 19 -20.07 -5.76 3.28
CA ARG A 19 -21.50 -5.77 3.02
C ARG A 19 -21.88 -6.83 1.98
N ALA A 20 -21.08 -6.98 0.94
CA ALA A 20 -21.29 -8.01 -0.08
C ALA A 20 -21.21 -9.43 0.51
N ALA A 21 -20.45 -9.62 1.58
CA ALA A 21 -20.34 -10.88 2.31
C ALA A 21 -21.39 -11.01 3.43
N ASN A 22 -22.30 -10.06 3.56
CA ASN A 22 -23.30 -9.99 4.64
C ASN A 22 -22.65 -9.93 6.04
N ALA A 23 -21.45 -9.36 6.13
CA ALA A 23 -20.75 -9.21 7.39
C ALA A 23 -21.14 -7.92 8.10
N ALA A 24 -21.14 -7.95 9.44
CA ALA A 24 -21.41 -6.79 10.27
C ALA A 24 -20.13 -6.10 10.73
N VAL A 25 -19.03 -6.84 10.80
CA VAL A 25 -17.77 -6.39 11.40
C VAL A 25 -16.60 -6.77 10.48
N ILE A 26 -15.61 -5.88 10.41
CA ILE A 26 -14.31 -6.18 9.80
C ILE A 26 -13.33 -6.41 10.94
N ASP A 27 -12.87 -7.65 11.10
CA ASP A 27 -11.99 -8.03 12.19
C ASP A 27 -10.54 -7.66 11.91
N GLU A 28 -10.11 -7.85 10.67
CA GLU A 28 -8.72 -7.63 10.29
C GLU A 28 -8.65 -7.19 8.82
N ILE A 29 -7.72 -6.27 8.55
CA ILE A 29 -7.40 -5.83 7.20
C ILE A 29 -5.90 -5.93 6.97
N GLU A 30 -5.52 -6.45 5.82
CA GLU A 30 -4.12 -6.53 5.41
C GLU A 30 -3.93 -5.68 4.16
N LEU A 31 -2.93 -4.77 4.21
CA LEU A 31 -2.64 -3.83 3.13
C LEU A 31 -1.25 -4.08 2.58
N ASP A 32 -1.11 -4.02 1.26
CA ASP A 32 0.19 -3.94 0.61
C ASP A 32 0.47 -2.49 0.26
N ILE A 33 1.55 -1.93 0.80
CA ILE A 33 1.96 -0.55 0.54
C ILE A 33 3.42 -0.55 0.12
N GLY A 34 3.66 -0.25 -1.16
CA GLY A 34 5.00 -0.19 -1.72
C GLY A 34 5.78 1.03 -1.25
N THR A 35 7.10 0.90 -1.21
CA THR A 35 7.97 2.01 -0.79
C THR A 35 7.97 3.15 -1.79
N LEU A 36 7.55 2.90 -3.05
CA LEU A 36 7.39 3.92 -4.08
C LEU A 36 5.93 4.35 -4.28
N SER A 37 5.02 3.98 -3.37
CA SER A 37 3.61 4.33 -3.50
C SER A 37 3.32 5.82 -3.31
N GLY A 38 4.27 6.55 -2.74
CA GLY A 38 4.08 7.96 -2.41
C GLY A 38 3.35 8.18 -1.09
N VAL A 39 3.00 7.13 -0.37
CA VAL A 39 2.32 7.23 0.92
C VAL A 39 3.34 7.49 2.02
N GLU A 40 3.10 8.56 2.78
CA GLU A 40 3.88 8.89 3.97
C GLU A 40 3.24 8.16 5.16
N MET A 41 3.97 7.22 5.77
CA MET A 41 3.39 6.28 6.74
C MET A 41 2.89 6.95 8.01
N GLU A 42 3.60 7.96 8.53
CA GLU A 42 3.14 8.67 9.73
C GLU A 42 1.83 9.42 9.45
N ALA A 43 1.73 10.05 8.28
CA ALA A 43 0.52 10.73 7.88
C ALA A 43 -0.62 9.74 7.64
N LEU A 44 -0.32 8.57 7.09
CA LEU A 44 -1.30 7.50 6.93
C LEU A 44 -1.83 7.02 8.27
N ASP A 45 -0.95 6.79 9.24
CA ASP A 45 -1.35 6.32 10.58
C ASP A 45 -2.24 7.34 11.27
N PHE A 46 -1.92 8.62 11.18
CA PHE A 46 -2.75 9.68 11.75
C PHE A 46 -4.11 9.75 11.06
N ALA A 47 -4.12 9.75 9.72
CA ALA A 47 -5.36 9.78 8.95
C ALA A 47 -6.24 8.56 9.26
N TRP A 48 -5.63 7.38 9.39
CA TRP A 48 -6.33 6.15 9.74
C TRP A 48 -7.02 6.28 11.09
N SER A 49 -6.29 6.73 12.11
CA SER A 49 -6.83 6.84 13.47
C SER A 49 -8.06 7.76 13.54
N GLN A 50 -8.12 8.76 12.66
CA GLN A 50 -9.25 9.69 12.62
C GLN A 50 -10.40 9.19 11.75
N ALA A 51 -10.08 8.66 10.58
CA ALA A 51 -11.09 8.33 9.57
C ALA A 51 -11.87 7.07 9.89
N VAL A 52 -11.29 6.11 10.61
CA VAL A 52 -11.99 4.84 10.92
C VAL A 52 -13.02 4.96 12.01
N LYS A 53 -13.05 6.07 12.75
CA LYS A 53 -14.02 6.28 13.82
C LYS A 53 -15.44 6.21 13.27
N GLN A 54 -16.31 5.43 13.95
CA GLN A 54 -17.71 5.23 13.56
C GLN A 54 -17.88 4.53 12.20
N THR A 55 -16.85 3.82 11.75
CA THR A 55 -16.94 2.96 10.56
C THR A 55 -16.81 1.50 10.97
N MET A 56 -17.00 0.59 10.02
CA MET A 56 -16.81 -0.84 10.25
C MET A 56 -15.36 -1.18 10.60
N LEU A 57 -14.42 -0.26 10.39
CA LEU A 57 -12.99 -0.47 10.64
C LEU A 57 -12.51 0.12 11.97
N GLN A 58 -13.41 0.65 12.80
CA GLN A 58 -13.03 1.33 14.03
C GLN A 58 -12.16 0.47 14.96
N HIS A 59 -12.45 -0.82 15.06
CA HIS A 59 -11.74 -1.76 15.93
C HIS A 59 -10.97 -2.83 15.14
N THR A 60 -10.81 -2.61 13.84
CA THR A 60 -10.13 -3.55 12.95
C THR A 60 -8.64 -3.60 13.23
N VAL A 61 -8.07 -4.81 13.32
CA VAL A 61 -6.61 -5.00 13.37
C VAL A 61 -6.05 -4.75 11.98
N ARG A 62 -5.12 -3.82 11.88
CA ARG A 62 -4.51 -3.45 10.60
C ARG A 62 -3.12 -4.04 10.49
N LYS A 63 -2.88 -4.81 9.43
CA LYS A 63 -1.56 -5.32 9.07
C LYS A 63 -1.08 -4.64 7.81
N ILE A 64 0.14 -4.15 7.81
CA ILE A 64 0.73 -3.49 6.63
C ILE A 64 1.96 -4.28 6.19
N ASN A 65 1.96 -4.68 4.92
CA ASN A 65 3.12 -5.25 4.26
C ASN A 65 3.82 -4.13 3.49
N ARG A 66 5.03 -3.79 3.91
CA ARG A 66 5.85 -2.82 3.17
C ARG A 66 6.57 -3.57 2.05
N ILE A 67 6.26 -3.21 0.81
CA ILE A 67 6.84 -3.86 -0.37
C ILE A 67 8.01 -3.04 -0.84
N THR A 68 9.23 -3.55 -0.66
CA THR A 68 10.44 -2.89 -1.10
C THR A 68 10.47 -2.84 -2.63
N ALA A 69 10.81 -1.67 -3.17
CA ALA A 69 10.82 -1.48 -4.61
C ALA A 69 11.95 -2.27 -5.26
N LEU A 70 11.61 -3.00 -6.32
CA LEU A 70 12.53 -3.76 -7.14
C LEU A 70 12.44 -3.23 -8.56
N ALA A 71 13.59 -2.96 -9.16
CA ALA A 71 13.69 -2.47 -10.53
C ALA A 71 14.58 -3.37 -11.36
N LYS A 72 14.33 -3.35 -12.68
CA LYS A 72 15.18 -4.01 -13.67
C LYS A 72 15.78 -2.94 -14.57
N CYS A 73 17.09 -2.97 -14.75
CA CYS A 73 17.77 -2.07 -15.68
C CYS A 73 17.40 -2.46 -17.12
N MET A 74 16.91 -1.49 -17.88
CA MET A 74 16.51 -1.74 -19.27
C MET A 74 17.71 -1.94 -20.20
N ASP A 75 18.91 -1.52 -19.78
CA ASP A 75 20.11 -1.67 -20.59
C ASP A 75 20.86 -2.98 -20.35
N CYS A 76 21.05 -3.38 -19.07
CA CYS A 76 21.86 -4.55 -18.73
C CYS A 76 21.06 -5.69 -18.07
N ASP A 77 19.73 -5.53 -17.91
CA ASP A 77 18.83 -6.52 -17.32
C ASP A 77 19.12 -6.87 -15.85
N ASN A 78 19.98 -6.11 -15.18
CA ASN A 78 20.23 -6.32 -13.75
C ASN A 78 19.00 -5.94 -12.93
N GLU A 79 18.60 -6.80 -11.99
CA GLU A 79 17.53 -6.51 -11.06
C GLU A 79 18.12 -6.10 -9.71
N PHE A 80 17.59 -5.02 -9.14
CA PHE A 80 18.12 -4.48 -7.89
C PHE A 80 17.04 -3.70 -7.15
N THR A 81 17.20 -3.57 -5.83
CA THR A 81 16.28 -2.77 -5.02
C THR A 81 16.59 -1.29 -5.20
N ILE A 82 15.54 -0.46 -5.19
CA ILE A 82 15.66 0.99 -5.31
C ILE A 82 14.88 1.67 -4.19
N GLU A 83 15.29 2.89 -3.84
CA GLU A 83 14.58 3.73 -2.89
C GLU A 83 13.81 4.84 -3.61
N LYS A 84 14.29 5.27 -4.77
CA LYS A 84 13.73 6.38 -5.53
C LYS A 84 13.70 6.04 -7.02
N TYR A 85 12.74 6.62 -7.72
CA TYR A 85 12.58 6.39 -9.17
C TYR A 85 13.80 6.73 -9.99
N TYR A 86 14.64 7.67 -9.50
CA TYR A 86 15.82 8.13 -10.23
C TYR A 86 17.11 7.44 -9.81
N ASP A 87 17.03 6.37 -9.03
CA ASP A 87 18.22 5.61 -8.65
C ASP A 87 18.87 5.00 -9.89
N ALA A 88 20.20 4.95 -9.87
CA ALA A 88 20.98 4.40 -10.99
C ALA A 88 21.21 2.91 -10.80
N CYS A 89 21.32 2.19 -11.93
CA CYS A 89 21.74 0.79 -11.90
C CYS A 89 23.15 0.68 -11.31
N PRO A 90 23.36 -0.14 -10.26
CA PRO A 90 24.68 -0.26 -9.64
C PRO A 90 25.72 -0.95 -10.54
N VAL A 91 25.28 -1.62 -11.61
CA VAL A 91 26.18 -2.32 -12.52
C VAL A 91 26.62 -1.43 -13.67
N CYS A 92 25.71 -0.75 -14.37
CA CYS A 92 26.04 0.04 -15.56
C CYS A 92 25.83 1.54 -15.41
N GLY A 93 25.23 1.99 -14.30
CA GLY A 93 25.03 3.42 -14.02
C GLY A 93 23.88 4.08 -14.76
N GLU A 94 23.14 3.35 -15.58
CA GLU A 94 22.00 3.90 -16.32
C GLU A 94 20.78 4.08 -15.42
N HIS A 95 19.89 4.99 -15.84
CA HIS A 95 18.70 5.36 -15.06
C HIS A 95 17.40 4.89 -15.70
N LEU A 96 17.46 4.17 -16.82
CA LEU A 96 16.26 3.68 -17.50
C LEU A 96 15.85 2.36 -16.85
N LEU A 97 14.86 2.43 -15.96
CA LEU A 97 14.46 1.31 -15.11
C LEU A 97 13.02 0.90 -15.36
N ASP A 98 12.78 -0.40 -15.31
CA ASP A 98 11.43 -0.98 -15.24
C ASP A 98 11.15 -1.34 -13.78
N ILE A 99 10.08 -0.77 -13.20
CA ILE A 99 9.73 -1.02 -11.82
C ILE A 99 8.91 -2.29 -11.75
N ILE A 100 9.49 -3.34 -11.16
CA ILE A 100 8.85 -4.65 -11.06
C ILE A 100 7.82 -4.67 -9.94
N LYS A 101 8.17 -4.10 -8.78
CA LYS A 101 7.28 -3.99 -7.63
C LYS A 101 7.70 -2.81 -6.77
N GLY A 102 6.83 -2.41 -5.84
CA GLY A 102 7.09 -1.30 -4.91
C GLY A 102 6.14 -0.14 -5.05
N LYS A 103 5.20 -0.20 -6.00
CA LYS A 103 4.17 0.84 -6.19
C LYS A 103 2.82 0.46 -5.60
N GLU A 104 2.72 -0.68 -4.97
CA GLU A 104 1.45 -1.21 -4.47
C GLU A 104 0.79 -0.27 -3.48
N LEU A 105 -0.52 -0.19 -3.58
CA LEU A 105 -1.37 0.48 -2.61
C LEU A 105 -2.72 -0.22 -2.72
N ARG A 106 -2.89 -1.32 -1.96
CA ARG A 106 -4.07 -2.16 -2.13
C ARG A 106 -4.46 -2.88 -0.86
N VAL A 107 -5.73 -3.22 -0.78
CA VAL A 107 -6.25 -4.15 0.24
C VAL A 107 -5.95 -5.56 -0.24
N LYS A 108 -5.11 -6.28 0.51
CA LYS A 108 -4.75 -7.65 0.17
C LYS A 108 -5.77 -8.64 0.68
N THR A 109 -6.15 -8.54 1.96
CA THR A 109 -7.13 -9.43 2.56
C THR A 109 -8.00 -8.70 3.57
N LEU A 110 -9.20 -9.24 3.76
CA LEU A 110 -10.13 -8.82 4.80
C LEU A 110 -10.62 -10.06 5.54
N LEU A 111 -10.62 -10.00 6.86
CA LEU A 111 -11.30 -10.98 7.70
C LEU A 111 -12.55 -10.32 8.28
N VAL A 112 -13.69 -10.89 7.99
CA VAL A 112 -14.99 -10.32 8.36
C VAL A 112 -15.84 -11.33 9.12
N SER A 113 -16.80 -10.81 9.89
CA SER A 113 -17.73 -11.67 10.63
C SER A 113 -19.14 -11.07 10.77
#